data_39caefaf86a05bf5fc3bf4958337bfac
#
_entry.id   39caefaf86a05bf5fc3bf4958337bfac
#
_cell.length_a   1.000
_cell.length_b   1.000
_cell.length_c   1.000
_cell.angle_alpha   90.00
_cell.angle_beta   90.00
_cell.angle_gamma   90.00
#
_symmetry.space_group_name_H-M   'P 1'
#
loop_
_entity.id
_entity.type
_entity.pdbx_description
1 polymer ?
#
loop_
_entity_poly.entity_id
_entity_poly.type
_entity_poly.pdbx_seq_one_letter_code
_entity_poly.pdbx_strand_id
1 'polypeptide(L)'
;GQLLKKHPAIAVLEPVNEPGYWWFEKWQEKNPNGTRDGFEKWSYENTRDYLNRMVKLFREEGAMQPVVWNCGWEGLIEKNRAAFRGIAASDVDAISFCLYPGQRDLKKPFWENPEELSHKNYLPYVQAVSEAEERLGWLRSEAFKDKAKLVYEFETFCNQSGYIYPAMAAFYREVGAQIATQWTYGLTGYAEYLGGSHVFNLKTTPKKAASFMVAKQQFKDVDTIYSFESRSSGVFHEGTLIYSGEIEMTVPSRPQSIIGVGHSAFVNYGGTGLYFIEPCENGALHLTLMPDTQFIRPHWKELHTGEPVVRLDDEAQHDFELKLPALGKRWIYRREGPRWVPVTASEGAVRFAAQPGEYLIEQEKLMIDRKLLEEGWGH
;
A
#
# COMPACT_ATOMS: atom_id res chain seq x y z
N GLY A 1 -24.68 -13.62 -10.18
CA GLY A 1 -23.84 -14.31 -11.18
C GLY A 1 -24.11 -13.85 -12.62
N GLN A 2 -25.36 -13.83 -13.09
CA GLN A 2 -25.66 -13.55 -14.52
C GLN A 2 -25.23 -12.16 -15.00
N LEU A 3 -25.26 -11.15 -14.16
CA LEU A 3 -24.90 -9.75 -14.53
C LEU A 3 -23.38 -9.56 -14.74
N LEU A 4 -22.53 -10.34 -14.09
CA LEU A 4 -21.08 -10.11 -14.08
C LEU A 4 -20.29 -11.03 -15.02
N LYS A 5 -20.87 -12.12 -15.49
CA LYS A 5 -20.19 -13.21 -16.19
C LYS A 5 -19.46 -12.86 -17.51
N LYS A 6 -19.72 -11.70 -18.07
CA LYS A 6 -19.08 -11.21 -19.30
C LYS A 6 -18.73 -9.73 -19.24
N HIS A 7 -18.81 -9.11 -18.08
CA HIS A 7 -18.55 -7.69 -17.96
C HIS A 7 -17.02 -7.42 -18.12
N PRO A 8 -16.62 -6.56 -19.05
CA PRO A 8 -15.21 -6.35 -19.38
C PRO A 8 -14.38 -5.74 -18.22
N ALA A 9 -15.04 -5.08 -17.27
CA ALA A 9 -14.39 -4.52 -16.09
C ALA A 9 -14.17 -5.56 -14.95
N ILE A 10 -14.65 -6.81 -15.10
CA ILE A 10 -14.43 -7.87 -14.12
C ILE A 10 -13.24 -8.72 -14.57
N ALA A 11 -12.14 -8.57 -13.88
CA ALA A 11 -10.90 -9.28 -14.20
C ALA A 11 -10.92 -10.74 -13.74
N VAL A 12 -11.44 -11.00 -12.55
CA VAL A 12 -11.48 -12.34 -11.92
C VAL A 12 -12.75 -12.52 -11.10
N LEU A 13 -13.09 -13.77 -10.78
CA LEU A 13 -14.18 -14.15 -9.89
C LEU A 13 -13.61 -14.88 -8.67
N GLU A 14 -13.70 -14.27 -7.51
CA GLU A 14 -13.34 -14.86 -6.21
C GLU A 14 -14.59 -15.03 -5.37
N PRO A 15 -15.15 -16.25 -5.27
CA PRO A 15 -16.50 -16.45 -4.75
C PRO A 15 -16.60 -16.43 -3.23
N VAL A 16 -15.50 -16.62 -2.52
CA VAL A 16 -15.49 -16.72 -1.05
C VAL A 16 -14.33 -15.93 -0.48
N ASN A 17 -14.64 -15.00 0.42
CA ASN A 17 -13.66 -14.28 1.21
C ASN A 17 -13.15 -15.16 2.35
N GLU A 18 -11.83 -15.31 2.46
CA GLU A 18 -11.13 -15.97 3.57
C GLU A 18 -11.80 -17.26 4.05
N PRO A 19 -11.90 -18.31 3.21
CA PRO A 19 -12.60 -19.54 3.55
C PRO A 19 -11.95 -20.21 4.74
N GLY A 20 -12.77 -20.69 5.69
CA GLY A 20 -12.29 -21.48 6.80
C GLY A 20 -11.87 -22.89 6.37
N TYR A 21 -10.70 -23.33 6.83
CA TYR A 21 -10.23 -24.70 6.63
C TYR A 21 -10.46 -25.54 7.88
N TRP A 22 -10.84 -26.80 7.66
CA TRP A 22 -10.90 -27.75 8.74
C TRP A 22 -9.49 -28.18 9.11
N TRP A 23 -9.22 -28.37 10.40
CA TRP A 23 -8.05 -29.05 10.93
C TRP A 23 -8.47 -30.36 11.56
N PHE A 24 -7.50 -31.23 11.80
CA PHE A 24 -7.76 -32.60 12.21
C PHE A 24 -8.64 -32.71 13.45
N GLU A 25 -8.35 -31.98 14.50
CA GLU A 25 -9.07 -32.03 15.78
C GLU A 25 -10.55 -31.68 15.61
N LYS A 26 -10.84 -30.62 14.87
CA LYS A 26 -12.21 -30.20 14.56
C LYS A 26 -12.97 -31.19 13.66
N TRP A 27 -12.28 -31.84 12.72
CA TRP A 27 -12.86 -32.89 11.91
C TRP A 27 -13.14 -34.16 12.74
N GLN A 28 -12.23 -34.49 13.67
CA GLN A 28 -12.34 -35.65 14.57
C GLN A 28 -13.52 -35.52 15.53
N GLU A 29 -13.90 -34.31 15.95
CA GLU A 29 -15.13 -34.08 16.74
C GLU A 29 -16.39 -34.68 16.07
N LYS A 30 -16.44 -34.64 14.73
CA LYS A 30 -17.54 -35.21 13.94
C LYS A 30 -17.26 -36.64 13.45
N ASN A 31 -16.04 -37.11 13.56
CA ASN A 31 -15.56 -38.40 13.13
C ASN A 31 -14.73 -39.05 14.25
N PRO A 32 -15.33 -39.46 15.39
CA PRO A 32 -14.60 -39.87 16.59
C PRO A 32 -13.62 -41.03 16.37
N ASN A 33 -13.89 -41.90 15.41
CA ASN A 33 -13.02 -43.02 15.01
C ASN A 33 -12.12 -42.70 13.83
N GLY A 34 -12.09 -41.43 13.38
CA GLY A 34 -11.32 -40.99 12.24
C GLY A 34 -9.82 -40.94 12.56
N THR A 35 -9.02 -41.42 11.62
CA THR A 35 -7.56 -41.33 11.66
C THR A 35 -7.06 -40.07 10.94
N ARG A 36 -5.79 -39.72 11.20
CA ARG A 36 -5.15 -38.60 10.51
C ARG A 36 -5.08 -38.84 8.99
N ASP A 37 -4.76 -40.04 8.56
CA ASP A 37 -4.74 -40.44 7.14
C ASP A 37 -6.13 -40.30 6.50
N GLY A 38 -7.17 -40.72 7.26
CA GLY A 38 -8.56 -40.55 6.83
C GLY A 38 -8.96 -39.10 6.67
N PHE A 39 -8.53 -38.23 7.59
CA PHE A 39 -8.71 -36.79 7.48
C PHE A 39 -7.97 -36.21 6.27
N GLU A 40 -6.71 -36.56 6.08
CA GLU A 40 -5.93 -36.03 4.95
C GLU A 40 -6.54 -36.44 3.59
N LYS A 41 -6.95 -37.69 3.46
CA LYS A 41 -7.65 -38.16 2.24
C LYS A 41 -8.95 -37.39 2.04
N TRP A 42 -9.78 -37.34 3.07
CA TRP A 42 -11.07 -36.61 3.01
C TRP A 42 -10.86 -35.14 2.67
N SER A 43 -9.92 -34.48 3.32
CA SER A 43 -9.66 -33.05 3.12
C SER A 43 -9.19 -32.74 1.70
N TYR A 44 -8.28 -33.54 1.17
CA TYR A 44 -7.83 -33.45 -0.22
C TYR A 44 -8.98 -33.61 -1.21
N GLU A 45 -9.70 -34.74 -1.12
CA GLU A 45 -10.78 -35.08 -2.06
C GLU A 45 -11.94 -34.06 -1.96
N ASN A 46 -12.39 -33.76 -0.76
CA ASN A 46 -13.48 -32.82 -0.55
C ASN A 46 -13.16 -31.40 -1.04
N THR A 47 -11.94 -30.92 -0.82
CA THR A 47 -11.51 -29.61 -1.32
C THR A 47 -11.46 -29.60 -2.83
N ARG A 48 -10.78 -30.56 -3.46
CA ARG A 48 -10.68 -30.64 -4.91
C ARG A 48 -12.07 -30.73 -5.57
N ASP A 49 -12.90 -31.63 -5.10
CA ASP A 49 -14.20 -31.90 -5.73
C ASP A 49 -15.20 -30.75 -5.52
N TYR A 50 -15.11 -30.07 -4.38
CA TYR A 50 -15.88 -28.82 -4.14
C TYR A 50 -15.48 -27.74 -5.15
N LEU A 51 -14.18 -27.50 -5.30
CA LEU A 51 -13.66 -26.47 -6.20
C LEU A 51 -13.98 -26.78 -7.66
N ASN A 52 -13.83 -28.03 -8.09
CA ASN A 52 -14.18 -28.46 -9.45
C ASN A 52 -15.66 -28.26 -9.76
N ARG A 53 -16.56 -28.61 -8.81
CA ARG A 53 -17.99 -28.35 -8.95
C ARG A 53 -18.29 -26.86 -9.03
N MET A 54 -17.62 -26.06 -8.21
CA MET A 54 -17.78 -24.61 -8.23
C MET A 54 -17.34 -24.01 -9.57
N VAL A 55 -16.17 -24.35 -10.07
CA VAL A 55 -15.69 -23.90 -11.39
C VAL A 55 -16.66 -24.32 -12.49
N LYS A 56 -17.08 -25.59 -12.48
CA LYS A 56 -18.05 -26.11 -13.44
C LYS A 56 -19.34 -25.27 -13.47
N LEU A 57 -19.91 -24.97 -12.30
CA LEU A 57 -21.12 -24.13 -12.20
C LEU A 57 -20.91 -22.73 -12.79
N PHE A 58 -19.75 -22.09 -12.52
CA PHE A 58 -19.44 -20.80 -13.14
C PHE A 58 -19.35 -20.89 -14.66
N ARG A 59 -18.74 -21.95 -15.20
CA ARG A 59 -18.62 -22.17 -16.64
C ARG A 59 -19.97 -22.48 -17.29
N GLU A 60 -20.80 -23.30 -16.67
CA GLU A 60 -22.18 -23.58 -17.11
C GLU A 60 -23.04 -22.32 -17.13
N GLU A 61 -22.88 -21.44 -16.18
CA GLU A 61 -23.49 -20.12 -16.16
C GLU A 61 -22.87 -19.13 -17.17
N GLY A 62 -21.83 -19.53 -17.90
CA GLY A 62 -21.18 -18.78 -18.97
C GLY A 62 -20.19 -17.73 -18.48
N ALA A 63 -19.63 -17.88 -17.29
CA ALA A 63 -18.52 -17.06 -16.84
C ALA A 63 -17.24 -17.40 -17.61
N MET A 64 -16.58 -16.38 -18.15
CA MET A 64 -15.32 -16.50 -18.89
C MET A 64 -14.10 -16.04 -18.09
N GLN A 65 -14.33 -15.26 -17.05
CA GLN A 65 -13.26 -14.77 -16.19
C GLN A 65 -12.59 -15.90 -15.43
N PRO A 66 -11.30 -15.78 -15.10
CA PRO A 66 -10.62 -16.71 -14.20
C PRO A 66 -11.35 -16.84 -12.86
N VAL A 67 -11.49 -18.08 -12.42
CA VAL A 67 -12.03 -18.38 -11.08
C VAL A 67 -10.87 -18.54 -10.10
N VAL A 68 -10.89 -17.74 -9.06
CA VAL A 68 -9.84 -17.64 -8.05
C VAL A 68 -10.31 -18.28 -6.75
N TRP A 69 -9.41 -19.01 -6.08
CA TRP A 69 -9.67 -19.49 -4.73
C TRP A 69 -8.76 -18.81 -3.71
N ASN A 70 -9.35 -18.26 -2.67
CA ASN A 70 -8.63 -17.63 -1.58
C ASN A 70 -8.00 -18.70 -0.67
N CYS A 71 -6.68 -18.65 -0.55
CA CYS A 71 -5.91 -19.53 0.33
C CYS A 71 -5.76 -18.95 1.75
N GLY A 72 -6.27 -17.72 1.98
CA GLY A 72 -6.23 -17.05 3.27
C GLY A 72 -4.83 -16.55 3.65
N TRP A 73 -4.54 -16.58 4.94
CA TRP A 73 -3.33 -15.99 5.54
C TRP A 73 -2.15 -16.94 5.56
N GLU A 74 -0.97 -16.40 5.77
CA GLU A 74 0.23 -17.19 6.01
C GLU A 74 0.03 -18.18 7.18
N GLY A 75 0.50 -19.41 7.00
CA GLY A 75 0.43 -20.48 8.01
C GLY A 75 -0.87 -21.27 8.03
N LEU A 76 -1.85 -21.01 7.17
CA LEU A 76 -3.02 -21.88 7.05
C LEU A 76 -2.67 -23.24 6.43
N ILE A 77 -1.70 -23.31 5.53
CA ILE A 77 -1.21 -24.57 4.95
C ILE A 77 -0.68 -25.53 6.02
N GLU A 78 -0.04 -24.99 7.06
CA GLU A 78 0.48 -25.78 8.18
C GLU A 78 -0.64 -26.57 8.89
N LYS A 79 -1.82 -25.98 8.97
CA LYS A 79 -2.99 -26.60 9.61
C LYS A 79 -3.66 -27.66 8.76
N ASN A 80 -3.59 -27.54 7.43
CA ASN A 80 -4.23 -28.49 6.53
C ASN A 80 -3.55 -28.56 5.15
N ARG A 81 -2.37 -29.17 5.10
CA ARG A 81 -1.63 -29.37 3.84
C ARG A 81 -2.42 -30.16 2.78
N ALA A 82 -3.30 -31.06 3.22
CA ALA A 82 -4.10 -31.86 2.32
C ALA A 82 -5.13 -31.02 1.55
N ALA A 83 -5.76 -30.02 2.20
CA ALA A 83 -6.64 -29.09 1.51
C ALA A 83 -5.87 -28.31 0.44
N PHE A 84 -4.65 -27.82 0.74
CA PHE A 84 -3.83 -27.09 -0.24
C PHE A 84 -3.41 -27.97 -1.42
N ARG A 85 -3.11 -29.27 -1.19
CA ARG A 85 -2.93 -30.23 -2.32
C ARG A 85 -4.21 -30.38 -3.13
N GLY A 86 -5.37 -30.38 -2.49
CA GLY A 86 -6.67 -30.37 -3.17
C GLY A 86 -6.90 -29.13 -4.03
N ILE A 87 -6.53 -27.94 -3.52
CA ILE A 87 -6.59 -26.69 -4.29
C ILE A 87 -5.68 -26.77 -5.51
N ALA A 88 -4.43 -27.20 -5.33
CA ALA A 88 -3.47 -27.34 -6.43
C ALA A 88 -3.97 -28.29 -7.53
N ALA A 89 -4.64 -29.39 -7.17
CA ALA A 89 -5.18 -30.39 -8.06
C ALA A 89 -6.58 -30.06 -8.63
N SER A 90 -7.15 -28.92 -8.26
CA SER A 90 -8.49 -28.50 -8.71
C SER A 90 -8.45 -27.70 -10.02
N ASP A 91 -9.64 -27.48 -10.59
CA ASP A 91 -9.83 -26.72 -11.84
C ASP A 91 -9.85 -25.20 -11.65
N VAL A 92 -9.54 -24.66 -10.46
CA VAL A 92 -9.44 -23.19 -10.30
C VAL A 92 -8.30 -22.65 -11.17
N ASP A 93 -8.53 -21.50 -11.79
CA ASP A 93 -7.54 -20.88 -12.69
C ASP A 93 -6.42 -20.18 -11.90
N ALA A 94 -6.77 -19.66 -10.72
CA ALA A 94 -5.87 -18.87 -9.89
C ALA A 94 -6.08 -19.11 -8.40
N ILE A 95 -5.10 -18.69 -7.63
CA ILE A 95 -5.16 -18.64 -6.17
C ILE A 95 -4.90 -17.21 -5.69
N SER A 96 -5.47 -16.87 -4.55
CA SER A 96 -5.14 -15.64 -3.85
C SER A 96 -4.70 -15.91 -2.41
N PHE A 97 -3.99 -14.97 -1.83
CA PHE A 97 -3.49 -15.06 -0.44
C PHE A 97 -3.43 -13.67 0.20
N CYS A 98 -3.33 -13.64 1.52
CA CYS A 98 -3.22 -12.41 2.31
C CYS A 98 -1.88 -12.34 3.03
N LEU A 99 -1.37 -11.13 3.26
CA LEU A 99 -0.17 -10.88 4.06
C LEU A 99 -0.32 -9.62 4.92
N TYR A 100 -0.28 -9.81 6.23
CA TYR A 100 -0.43 -8.75 7.23
C TYR A 100 0.72 -8.75 8.25
N PRO A 101 1.89 -8.20 7.91
CA PRO A 101 2.97 -8.04 8.88
C PRO A 101 2.49 -7.27 10.10
N GLY A 102 2.78 -7.80 11.29
CA GLY A 102 2.38 -7.18 12.56
C GLY A 102 1.03 -7.63 13.12
N GLN A 103 0.14 -8.25 12.35
CA GLN A 103 -1.17 -8.68 12.84
C GLN A 103 -1.08 -9.66 14.03
N ARG A 104 -0.05 -10.51 14.08
CA ARG A 104 0.15 -11.45 15.21
C ARG A 104 0.61 -10.75 16.48
N ASP A 105 1.25 -9.62 16.38
CA ASP A 105 1.72 -8.85 17.54
C ASP A 105 0.56 -8.23 18.32
N LEU A 106 -0.62 -8.13 17.73
CA LEU A 106 -1.84 -7.66 18.39
C LEU A 106 -2.34 -8.54 19.52
N LYS A 107 -1.91 -9.79 19.60
CA LYS A 107 -2.29 -10.70 20.69
C LYS A 107 -1.48 -10.48 21.97
N LYS A 108 -0.43 -9.68 21.88
CA LYS A 108 0.35 -9.23 23.05
C LYS A 108 -0.20 -7.89 23.52
N PRO A 109 0.22 -7.36 24.66
CA PRO A 109 -0.21 -6.03 25.12
C PRO A 109 0.29 -4.90 24.19
N PHE A 110 -0.03 -5.02 22.93
CA PHE A 110 0.14 -4.05 21.86
C PHE A 110 -0.29 -2.65 22.28
N TRP A 111 -1.35 -2.63 23.06
CA TRP A 111 -1.93 -1.44 23.64
C TRP A 111 -1.03 -0.73 24.66
N GLU A 112 0.00 -1.41 25.13
CA GLU A 112 0.94 -0.87 26.11
C GLU A 112 2.06 -0.07 25.45
N ASN A 113 2.38 -0.36 24.18
CA ASN A 113 3.42 0.38 23.45
C ASN A 113 3.14 0.49 21.94
N PRO A 114 2.15 1.32 21.54
CA PRO A 114 1.82 1.51 20.12
C PRO A 114 2.95 2.15 19.33
N GLU A 115 3.81 2.94 19.97
CA GLU A 115 4.97 3.59 19.35
C GLU A 115 5.97 2.56 18.86
N GLU A 116 6.28 1.55 19.66
CA GLU A 116 7.18 0.46 19.29
C GLU A 116 6.72 -0.27 18.02
N LEU A 117 5.43 -0.53 17.89
CA LEU A 117 4.88 -1.23 16.73
C LEU A 117 4.83 -0.34 15.49
N SER A 118 4.55 0.94 15.67
CA SER A 118 4.54 1.90 14.57
C SER A 118 5.88 1.98 13.85
N HIS A 119 6.98 1.78 14.57
CA HIS A 119 8.35 1.86 14.05
C HIS A 119 9.08 0.51 13.98
N LYS A 120 8.42 -0.58 14.34
CA LYS A 120 9.03 -1.91 14.30
C LYS A 120 9.46 -2.29 12.89
N ASN A 121 10.68 -2.83 12.77
CA ASN A 121 11.17 -3.37 11.50
C ASN A 121 10.56 -4.74 11.21
N TYR A 122 9.59 -4.80 10.29
CA TYR A 122 8.95 -6.05 9.86
C TYR A 122 9.62 -6.73 8.65
N LEU A 123 10.72 -6.22 8.11
CA LEU A 123 11.44 -6.88 7.02
C LEU A 123 11.83 -8.33 7.36
N PRO A 124 12.42 -8.63 8.54
CA PRO A 124 12.75 -10.01 8.89
C PRO A 124 11.53 -10.92 8.96
N TYR A 125 10.39 -10.38 9.37
CA TYR A 125 9.14 -11.14 9.39
C TYR A 125 8.66 -11.47 7.97
N VAL A 126 8.59 -10.47 7.09
CA VAL A 126 8.18 -10.65 5.69
C VAL A 126 9.10 -11.63 4.98
N GLN A 127 10.42 -11.54 5.21
CA GLN A 127 11.41 -12.48 4.68
C GLN A 127 11.15 -13.90 5.18
N ALA A 128 11.06 -14.11 6.48
CA ALA A 128 10.81 -15.42 7.07
C ALA A 128 9.49 -16.05 6.56
N VAL A 129 8.43 -15.25 6.43
CA VAL A 129 7.13 -15.72 5.89
C VAL A 129 7.25 -16.10 4.42
N SER A 130 8.01 -15.33 3.64
CA SER A 130 8.19 -15.59 2.21
C SER A 130 9.01 -16.86 1.92
N GLU A 131 9.95 -17.22 2.79
CA GLU A 131 10.86 -18.35 2.61
C GLU A 131 10.29 -19.66 3.16
N ALA A 132 9.61 -19.60 4.31
CA ALA A 132 9.11 -20.79 4.98
C ALA A 132 7.97 -21.47 4.22
N GLU A 133 8.13 -22.76 3.87
CA GLU A 133 7.15 -23.54 3.12
C GLU A 133 5.80 -23.62 3.86
N GLU A 134 5.81 -23.71 5.17
CA GLU A 134 4.61 -23.73 6.02
C GLU A 134 3.93 -22.36 6.16
N ARG A 135 4.50 -21.29 5.57
CA ARG A 135 3.95 -19.94 5.52
C ARG A 135 3.48 -19.61 4.12
N LEU A 136 4.27 -18.88 3.35
CA LEU A 136 3.99 -18.51 1.96
C LEU A 136 5.03 -19.05 0.96
N GLY A 137 6.08 -19.73 1.43
CA GLY A 137 7.08 -20.35 0.55
C GLY A 137 6.49 -21.39 -0.40
N TRP A 138 5.37 -22.03 -0.05
CA TRP A 138 4.64 -22.98 -0.89
C TRP A 138 4.15 -22.37 -2.20
N LEU A 139 4.02 -21.05 -2.32
CA LEU A 139 3.65 -20.37 -3.56
C LEU A 139 4.63 -20.65 -4.70
N ARG A 140 5.89 -21.00 -4.37
CA ARG A 140 6.93 -21.38 -5.35
C ARG A 140 6.92 -22.87 -5.70
N SER A 141 6.08 -23.66 -5.02
CA SER A 141 6.07 -25.11 -5.23
C SER A 141 5.58 -25.48 -6.63
N GLU A 142 6.09 -26.58 -7.15
CA GLU A 142 5.72 -27.14 -8.45
C GLU A 142 4.20 -27.39 -8.56
N ALA A 143 3.55 -27.73 -7.43
CA ALA A 143 2.10 -27.97 -7.38
C ALA A 143 1.25 -26.75 -7.77
N PHE A 144 1.78 -25.54 -7.63
CA PHE A 144 1.07 -24.28 -7.93
C PHE A 144 1.64 -23.52 -9.13
N LYS A 145 2.56 -24.11 -9.88
CA LYS A 145 3.22 -23.44 -11.01
C LYS A 145 2.25 -22.97 -12.10
N ASP A 146 1.21 -23.75 -12.36
CA ASP A 146 0.22 -23.48 -13.41
C ASP A 146 -0.97 -22.65 -12.92
N LYS A 147 -1.00 -22.26 -11.64
CA LYS A 147 -2.00 -21.37 -11.07
C LYS A 147 -1.52 -19.92 -11.13
N ALA A 148 -2.33 -19.04 -11.72
CA ALA A 148 -2.11 -17.60 -11.57
C ALA A 148 -2.19 -17.22 -10.06
N LYS A 149 -1.46 -16.20 -9.65
CA LYS A 149 -1.38 -15.80 -8.26
C LYS A 149 -1.82 -14.35 -8.08
N LEU A 150 -2.59 -14.11 -7.03
CA LEU A 150 -3.09 -12.79 -6.66
C LEU A 150 -2.85 -12.59 -5.17
N VAL A 151 -2.57 -11.35 -4.79
CA VAL A 151 -2.60 -10.93 -3.38
C VAL A 151 -3.97 -10.31 -3.15
N TYR A 152 -4.82 -11.04 -2.44
CA TYR A 152 -6.20 -10.63 -2.16
C TYR A 152 -6.23 -9.38 -1.27
N GLU A 153 -5.46 -9.42 -0.18
CA GLU A 153 -5.33 -8.32 0.76
C GLU A 153 -3.92 -8.25 1.34
N PHE A 154 -3.42 -7.05 1.51
CA PHE A 154 -2.19 -6.83 2.26
C PHE A 154 -2.21 -5.49 2.98
N GLU A 155 -1.55 -5.45 4.14
CA GLU A 155 -1.35 -4.24 4.93
C GLU A 155 -0.17 -4.43 5.91
N THR A 156 0.46 -3.34 6.29
CA THR A 156 1.52 -3.34 7.31
C THR A 156 0.94 -2.95 8.66
N PHE A 157 0.11 -3.75 9.19
CA PHE A 157 -0.73 -3.52 10.35
C PHE A 157 -0.11 -2.57 11.42
N CYS A 158 -0.70 -1.39 11.61
CA CYS A 158 -0.23 -0.31 12.50
C CYS A 158 1.20 0.22 12.25
N ASN A 159 1.94 -0.35 11.32
CA ASN A 159 3.30 0.07 11.04
C ASN A 159 3.32 1.27 10.09
N GLN A 160 4.14 2.27 10.40
CA GLN A 160 4.27 3.51 9.63
C GLN A 160 5.54 3.56 8.77
N SER A 161 6.24 2.43 8.62
CA SER A 161 7.48 2.37 7.83
C SER A 161 7.24 2.67 6.36
N GLY A 162 8.15 3.42 5.78
CA GLY A 162 8.12 3.78 4.37
C GLY A 162 8.67 2.74 3.40
N TYR A 163 9.14 1.58 3.87
CA TYR A 163 9.85 0.57 3.05
C TYR A 163 9.18 -0.81 3.01
N ILE A 164 8.17 -1.07 3.85
CA ILE A 164 7.56 -2.41 3.94
C ILE A 164 6.75 -2.76 2.69
N TYR A 165 5.95 -1.84 2.17
CA TYR A 165 5.18 -2.10 0.95
C TYR A 165 6.07 -2.41 -0.26
N PRO A 166 7.18 -1.68 -0.53
CA PRO A 166 8.14 -2.09 -1.55
C PRO A 166 8.71 -3.49 -1.34
N ALA A 167 9.04 -3.87 -0.12
CA ALA A 167 9.52 -5.22 0.18
C ALA A 167 8.46 -6.29 -0.08
N MET A 168 7.21 -6.03 0.30
CA MET A 168 6.08 -6.91 0.00
C MET A 168 5.85 -7.02 -1.52
N ALA A 169 5.90 -5.90 -2.26
CA ALA A 169 5.76 -5.89 -3.70
C ALA A 169 6.86 -6.71 -4.41
N ALA A 170 8.11 -6.63 -3.92
CA ALA A 170 9.21 -7.46 -4.42
C ALA A 170 8.92 -8.95 -4.24
N PHE A 171 8.46 -9.37 -3.07
CA PHE A 171 8.04 -10.73 -2.81
C PHE A 171 6.87 -11.17 -3.72
N TYR A 172 5.85 -10.35 -3.87
CA TYR A 172 4.69 -10.66 -4.71
C TYR A 172 5.08 -10.90 -6.17
N ARG A 173 5.99 -10.08 -6.68
CA ARG A 173 6.53 -10.27 -8.03
C ARG A 173 7.36 -11.54 -8.14
N GLU A 174 8.19 -11.83 -7.16
CA GLU A 174 9.03 -13.03 -7.14
C GLU A 174 8.20 -14.32 -7.23
N VAL A 175 7.04 -14.36 -6.54
CA VAL A 175 6.13 -15.52 -6.63
C VAL A 175 5.21 -15.48 -7.85
N GLY A 176 5.32 -14.47 -8.71
CA GLY A 176 4.54 -14.32 -9.93
C GLY A 176 3.11 -13.80 -9.72
N ALA A 177 2.86 -13.04 -8.65
CA ALA A 177 1.57 -12.40 -8.46
C ALA A 177 1.30 -11.33 -9.52
N GLN A 178 0.12 -11.36 -10.13
CA GLN A 178 -0.30 -10.47 -11.21
C GLN A 178 -1.16 -9.31 -10.72
N ILE A 179 -1.81 -9.46 -9.58
CA ILE A 179 -2.65 -8.45 -8.94
C ILE A 179 -2.30 -8.44 -7.45
N ALA A 180 -2.25 -7.25 -6.87
CA ALA A 180 -2.14 -7.07 -5.42
C ALA A 180 -3.05 -5.92 -4.98
N THR A 181 -3.94 -6.19 -4.03
CA THR A 181 -4.92 -5.23 -3.51
C THR A 181 -4.63 -4.89 -2.07
N GLN A 182 -4.41 -3.60 -1.81
CA GLN A 182 -4.16 -3.12 -0.46
C GLN A 182 -5.49 -2.98 0.31
N TRP A 183 -5.51 -3.43 1.55
CA TRP A 183 -6.62 -3.30 2.46
C TRP A 183 -6.26 -2.39 3.65
N THR A 184 -6.73 -1.15 3.73
CA THR A 184 -7.62 -0.48 2.78
C THR A 184 -7.39 1.03 2.80
N TYR A 185 -7.67 1.73 1.71
CA TYR A 185 -7.63 3.18 1.68
C TYR A 185 -8.78 3.79 2.48
N GLY A 186 -8.45 4.57 3.51
CA GLY A 186 -9.44 5.28 4.33
C GLY A 186 -9.95 6.54 3.65
N LEU A 187 -11.26 6.78 3.74
CA LEU A 187 -11.85 8.02 3.25
C LEU A 187 -11.28 9.22 4.02
N THR A 188 -10.83 10.24 3.31
CA THR A 188 -10.14 11.41 3.88
C THR A 188 -10.92 12.09 4.99
N GLY A 189 -12.26 12.20 4.87
CA GLY A 189 -13.11 12.82 5.87
C GLY A 189 -13.24 12.05 7.20
N TYR A 190 -12.83 10.78 7.23
CA TYR A 190 -12.88 9.92 8.41
C TYR A 190 -11.51 9.39 8.81
N ALA A 191 -10.46 9.74 8.08
CA ALA A 191 -9.14 9.15 8.24
C ALA A 191 -8.56 9.37 9.65
N GLU A 192 -8.84 10.50 10.28
CA GLU A 192 -8.41 10.80 11.66
C GLU A 192 -8.99 9.83 12.70
N TYR A 193 -10.17 9.24 12.42
CA TYR A 193 -10.89 8.34 13.31
C TYR A 193 -10.61 6.86 13.01
N LEU A 194 -10.16 6.54 11.80
CA LEU A 194 -9.94 5.16 11.36
C LEU A 194 -8.56 4.62 11.72
N GLY A 195 -7.69 5.47 12.20
CA GLY A 195 -6.31 5.29 12.62
C GLY A 195 -5.72 3.90 12.58
N GLY A 196 -5.08 3.56 11.52
CA GLY A 196 -3.89 2.76 11.49
C GLY A 196 -3.96 1.24 11.59
N SER A 197 -5.08 0.58 11.92
CA SER A 197 -5.05 -0.89 11.96
C SER A 197 -4.86 -1.48 10.56
N HIS A 198 -5.75 -1.19 9.65
CA HIS A 198 -5.66 -1.61 8.24
C HIS A 198 -5.77 -0.43 7.26
N VAL A 199 -5.74 0.78 7.77
CA VAL A 199 -6.02 1.97 6.96
C VAL A 199 -4.74 2.64 6.54
N PHE A 200 -4.63 3.00 5.26
CA PHE A 200 -3.73 4.04 4.84
C PHE A 200 -4.49 5.21 4.18
N ASN A 201 -3.94 6.39 4.29
CA ASN A 201 -4.51 7.60 3.73
C ASN A 201 -3.40 8.62 3.47
N LEU A 202 -3.57 9.49 2.48
CA LEU A 202 -2.58 10.51 2.13
C LEU A 202 -2.31 11.49 3.28
N LYS A 203 -3.33 11.84 4.06
CA LYS A 203 -3.20 12.80 5.17
C LYS A 203 -2.72 12.17 6.47
N THR A 204 -3.26 11.00 6.84
CA THR A 204 -3.04 10.44 8.18
C THR A 204 -1.91 9.42 8.24
N THR A 205 -1.49 8.87 7.12
CA THR A 205 -0.37 7.93 7.04
C THR A 205 0.56 8.26 5.86
N PRO A 206 1.17 9.45 5.84
CA PRO A 206 1.90 9.96 4.68
C PRO A 206 3.06 9.06 4.23
N LYS A 207 3.84 8.49 5.15
CA LYS A 207 4.92 7.56 4.80
C LYS A 207 4.40 6.27 4.16
N LYS A 208 3.31 5.69 4.69
CA LYS A 208 2.66 4.51 4.09
C LYS A 208 2.13 4.84 2.70
N ALA A 209 1.54 6.03 2.52
CA ALA A 209 1.02 6.45 1.23
C ALA A 209 2.15 6.59 0.19
N ALA A 210 3.25 7.24 0.53
CA ALA A 210 4.43 7.31 -0.33
C ALA A 210 5.01 5.91 -0.60
N SER A 211 5.12 5.07 0.43
CA SER A 211 5.59 3.68 0.32
C SER A 211 4.73 2.84 -0.63
N PHE A 212 3.40 3.01 -0.57
CA PHE A 212 2.49 2.34 -1.49
C PHE A 212 2.69 2.82 -2.94
N MET A 213 2.91 4.11 -3.17
CA MET A 213 3.19 4.64 -4.50
C MET A 213 4.50 4.07 -5.06
N VAL A 214 5.54 3.94 -4.22
CA VAL A 214 6.81 3.28 -4.59
C VAL A 214 6.55 1.82 -4.95
N ALA A 215 5.86 1.08 -4.08
CA ALA A 215 5.52 -0.33 -4.30
C ALA A 215 4.72 -0.54 -5.59
N LYS A 216 3.76 0.35 -5.89
CA LYS A 216 2.98 0.32 -7.13
C LYS A 216 3.87 0.42 -8.37
N GLN A 217 4.86 1.32 -8.37
CA GLN A 217 5.78 1.46 -9.50
C GLN A 217 6.68 0.23 -9.65
N GLN A 218 7.25 -0.25 -8.54
CA GLN A 218 8.07 -1.46 -8.54
C GLN A 218 7.26 -2.70 -8.97
N PHE A 219 6.00 -2.81 -8.56
CA PHE A 219 5.15 -3.92 -8.96
C PHE A 219 4.82 -3.91 -10.46
N LYS A 220 4.73 -2.73 -11.08
CA LYS A 220 4.50 -2.57 -12.53
C LYS A 220 5.76 -2.75 -13.37
N ASP A 221 6.92 -2.45 -12.82
CA ASP A 221 8.21 -2.57 -13.51
C ASP A 221 8.60 -4.06 -13.64
N VAL A 222 8.33 -4.63 -14.82
CA VAL A 222 8.58 -6.05 -15.09
C VAL A 222 10.04 -6.36 -15.40
N ASP A 223 10.84 -5.37 -15.71
CA ASP A 223 12.22 -5.53 -16.15
C ASP A 223 13.22 -5.44 -15.00
N THR A 224 12.84 -4.85 -13.87
CA THR A 224 13.70 -4.68 -12.71
C THR A 224 13.41 -5.72 -11.64
N ILE A 225 14.45 -6.45 -11.22
CA ILE A 225 14.37 -7.33 -10.06
C ILE A 225 14.69 -6.51 -8.82
N TYR A 226 13.69 -6.32 -7.97
CA TYR A 226 13.87 -5.70 -6.67
C TYR A 226 14.21 -6.78 -5.65
N SER A 227 15.41 -6.70 -5.06
CA SER A 227 15.75 -7.64 -4.01
C SER A 227 15.08 -7.26 -2.70
N PHE A 228 14.69 -8.25 -1.94
CA PHE A 228 14.13 -8.12 -0.61
C PHE A 228 15.06 -7.39 0.38
N GLU A 229 16.36 -7.50 0.15
CA GLU A 229 17.41 -6.89 0.97
C GLU A 229 17.57 -5.40 0.70
N SER A 230 17.19 -4.93 -0.49
CA SER A 230 17.20 -3.51 -0.78
C SER A 230 15.97 -2.86 -0.15
N ARG A 231 16.14 -2.27 1.03
CA ARG A 231 15.12 -1.43 1.66
C ARG A 231 14.82 -0.23 0.76
N SER A 232 14.06 -0.45 -0.29
CA SER A 232 13.70 0.66 -1.17
C SER A 232 12.64 1.51 -0.53
N SER A 233 12.94 2.76 -0.25
CA SER A 233 11.98 3.75 0.20
C SER A 233 11.72 4.82 -0.86
N GLY A 234 12.17 4.60 -2.08
CA GLY A 234 11.98 5.53 -3.18
C GLY A 234 12.10 4.86 -4.55
N VAL A 235 11.57 5.53 -5.55
CA VAL A 235 11.67 5.16 -6.97
C VAL A 235 11.74 6.43 -7.83
N PHE A 236 12.53 6.35 -8.90
CA PHE A 236 12.55 7.38 -9.95
C PHE A 236 12.03 6.76 -11.24
N HIS A 237 10.90 7.25 -11.72
CA HIS A 237 10.22 6.70 -12.90
C HIS A 237 9.62 7.83 -13.73
N GLU A 238 9.87 7.82 -15.04
CA GLU A 238 9.35 8.82 -16.01
C GLU A 238 9.49 10.28 -15.54
N GLY A 239 10.64 10.61 -14.94
CA GLY A 239 10.90 11.96 -14.45
C GLY A 239 10.28 12.30 -13.09
N THR A 240 9.55 11.39 -12.48
CA THR A 240 8.97 11.57 -11.14
C THR A 240 9.80 10.84 -10.10
N LEU A 241 10.23 11.54 -9.05
CA LEU A 241 10.79 10.97 -7.84
C LEU A 241 9.68 10.76 -6.81
N ILE A 242 9.48 9.52 -6.38
CA ILE A 242 8.60 9.19 -5.25
C ILE A 242 9.46 8.70 -4.09
N TYR A 243 9.27 9.25 -2.90
CA TYR A 243 10.14 9.03 -1.76
C TYR A 243 9.39 9.04 -0.43
N SER A 244 9.60 8.01 0.40
CA SER A 244 8.92 7.86 1.70
C SER A 244 9.68 8.45 2.90
N GLY A 245 10.87 9.01 2.68
CA GLY A 245 11.65 9.68 3.72
C GLY A 245 12.45 8.77 4.67
N GLU A 246 12.48 7.45 4.43
CA GLU A 246 13.12 6.50 5.36
C GLU A 246 14.58 6.23 5.06
N ILE A 247 14.95 6.16 3.78
CA ILE A 247 16.29 5.73 3.35
C ILE A 247 16.74 6.59 2.19
N GLU A 248 17.98 7.07 2.24
CA GLU A 248 18.57 7.80 1.13
C GLU A 248 18.62 6.94 -0.15
N MET A 249 18.34 7.57 -1.27
CA MET A 249 18.45 6.95 -2.58
C MET A 249 19.24 7.81 -3.54
N THR A 250 19.99 7.16 -4.43
CA THR A 250 20.63 7.84 -5.55
C THR A 250 19.62 8.07 -6.66
N VAL A 251 19.47 9.30 -7.09
CA VAL A 251 18.58 9.67 -8.20
C VAL A 251 19.42 9.90 -9.45
N PRO A 252 19.18 9.19 -10.56
CA PRO A 252 20.05 9.20 -11.73
C PRO A 252 20.02 10.51 -12.51
N SER A 253 18.95 11.28 -12.38
CA SER A 253 18.76 12.57 -13.09
C SER A 253 17.90 13.51 -12.28
N ARG A 254 17.82 14.76 -12.72
CA ARG A 254 16.93 15.77 -12.12
C ARG A 254 15.46 15.36 -12.30
N PRO A 255 14.68 15.27 -11.22
CA PRO A 255 13.26 15.00 -11.33
C PRO A 255 12.50 16.19 -11.91
N GLN A 256 11.45 15.91 -12.67
CA GLN A 256 10.45 16.87 -13.10
C GLN A 256 9.38 17.08 -12.02
N SER A 257 8.99 15.98 -11.39
CA SER A 257 8.03 15.95 -10.28
C SER A 257 8.61 15.22 -9.07
N ILE A 258 8.18 15.61 -7.88
CA ILE A 258 8.61 14.96 -6.64
C ILE A 258 7.38 14.72 -5.76
N ILE A 259 7.22 13.49 -5.27
CA ILE A 259 6.24 13.14 -4.25
C ILE A 259 7.02 12.56 -3.07
N GLY A 260 6.84 13.10 -1.87
CA GLY A 260 7.65 12.61 -0.77
C GLY A 260 7.21 13.02 0.62
N VAL A 261 7.95 12.54 1.60
CA VAL A 261 7.87 12.88 3.01
C VAL A 261 9.27 13.16 3.53
N GLY A 262 9.43 14.23 4.31
CA GLY A 262 10.70 14.55 4.97
C GLY A 262 11.81 14.91 3.97
N HIS A 263 13.01 14.37 4.19
CA HIS A 263 14.22 14.77 3.47
C HIS A 263 14.53 13.85 2.28
N SER A 264 14.95 14.44 1.17
CA SER A 264 15.49 13.73 0.02
C SER A 264 16.73 14.48 -0.52
N ALA A 265 17.36 13.98 -1.58
CA ALA A 265 18.47 14.69 -2.23
C ALA A 265 18.06 16.08 -2.74
N PHE A 266 16.79 16.28 -3.07
CA PHE A 266 16.25 17.52 -3.66
C PHE A 266 15.40 18.36 -2.72
N VAL A 267 14.83 17.75 -1.67
CA VAL A 267 13.93 18.43 -0.74
C VAL A 267 14.44 18.27 0.68
N ASN A 268 14.48 19.38 1.40
CA ASN A 268 14.69 19.38 2.85
C ASN A 268 13.40 19.94 3.49
N TYR A 269 12.62 19.07 4.14
CA TYR A 269 11.36 19.43 4.77
C TYR A 269 11.24 18.72 6.13
N GLY A 270 11.06 19.51 7.18
CA GLY A 270 11.01 19.01 8.56
C GLY A 270 9.63 18.48 8.99
N GLY A 271 8.58 18.71 8.18
CA GLY A 271 7.23 18.26 8.47
C GLY A 271 7.02 16.77 8.21
N THR A 272 5.96 16.22 8.76
CA THR A 272 5.57 14.80 8.61
C THR A 272 4.56 14.55 7.49
N GLY A 273 3.94 15.62 6.96
CA GLY A 273 3.00 15.52 5.85
C GLY A 273 3.65 15.17 4.51
N LEU A 274 2.85 14.63 3.61
CA LEU A 274 3.23 14.46 2.21
C LEU A 274 3.42 15.81 1.52
N TYR A 275 4.39 15.88 0.62
CA TYR A 275 4.50 16.97 -0.34
C TYR A 275 4.45 16.46 -1.78
N PHE A 276 3.87 17.30 -2.65
CA PHE A 276 3.81 17.10 -4.10
C PHE A 276 4.41 18.31 -4.77
N ILE A 277 5.38 18.11 -5.65
CA ILE A 277 5.99 19.17 -6.47
C ILE A 277 5.80 18.78 -7.90
N GLU A 278 5.04 19.58 -8.63
CA GLU A 278 4.62 19.30 -10.01
C GLU A 278 4.92 20.49 -10.94
N PRO A 279 5.37 20.25 -12.16
CA PRO A 279 5.59 21.32 -13.12
C PRO A 279 4.27 21.85 -13.65
N CYS A 280 4.16 23.17 -13.79
CA CYS A 280 3.10 23.85 -14.53
C CYS A 280 3.52 24.09 -15.98
N GLU A 281 2.56 24.29 -16.88
CA GLU A 281 2.81 24.54 -18.32
C GLU A 281 3.70 25.76 -18.57
N ASN A 282 3.64 26.79 -17.74
CA ASN A 282 4.45 28.01 -17.83
C ASN A 282 5.86 27.88 -17.25
N GLY A 283 6.27 26.67 -16.81
CA GLY A 283 7.57 26.43 -16.18
C GLY A 283 7.64 26.78 -14.69
N ALA A 284 6.53 27.20 -14.09
CA ALA A 284 6.38 27.28 -12.62
C ALA A 284 6.36 25.88 -12.01
N LEU A 285 6.49 25.82 -10.68
CA LEU A 285 6.27 24.61 -9.91
C LEU A 285 5.10 24.82 -8.96
N HIS A 286 4.16 23.88 -8.97
CA HIS A 286 3.11 23.80 -7.98
C HIS A 286 3.59 22.88 -6.84
N LEU A 287 3.55 23.39 -5.62
CA LEU A 287 3.88 22.65 -4.41
C LEU A 287 2.64 22.52 -3.55
N THR A 288 2.25 21.30 -3.22
CA THR A 288 1.23 21.00 -2.22
C THR A 288 1.90 20.39 -0.99
N LEU A 289 1.64 20.95 0.19
CA LEU A 289 2.06 20.41 1.48
C LEU A 289 0.83 19.94 2.24
N MET A 290 0.82 18.66 2.60
CA MET A 290 -0.22 18.09 3.46
C MET A 290 0.05 18.42 4.93
N PRO A 291 -0.99 18.38 5.80
CA PRO A 291 -0.85 18.58 7.24
C PRO A 291 0.16 17.64 7.88
N ASP A 292 0.77 18.09 8.96
CA ASP A 292 1.52 17.20 9.83
C ASP A 292 0.60 16.21 10.52
N THR A 293 1.13 15.03 10.79
CA THR A 293 0.38 13.93 11.42
C THR A 293 1.03 13.52 12.72
N GLN A 294 0.19 13.34 13.75
CA GLN A 294 0.60 12.77 15.03
C GLN A 294 -0.41 11.72 15.46
N PHE A 295 0.06 10.51 15.74
CA PHE A 295 -0.75 9.50 16.38
C PHE A 295 -0.88 9.83 17.86
N ILE A 296 -2.12 10.01 18.34
CA ILE A 296 -2.42 10.48 19.69
C ILE A 296 -3.03 9.40 20.58
N ARG A 297 -3.43 8.28 19.99
CA ARG A 297 -4.05 7.15 20.69
C ARG A 297 -3.69 5.82 20.06
N PRO A 298 -3.81 4.70 20.80
CA PRO A 298 -3.68 3.35 20.23
C PRO A 298 -4.75 3.10 19.18
N HIS A 299 -4.34 2.88 17.96
CA HIS A 299 -5.18 2.80 16.77
C HIS A 299 -6.32 1.78 16.83
N TRP A 300 -6.18 0.73 17.61
CA TRP A 300 -7.14 -0.37 17.60
C TRP A 300 -8.26 -0.24 18.64
N LYS A 301 -7.93 0.23 19.84
CA LYS A 301 -8.90 0.33 20.92
C LYS A 301 -9.97 1.39 20.69
N GLU A 302 -9.62 2.43 19.95
CA GLU A 302 -10.43 3.65 19.87
C GLU A 302 -11.34 3.69 18.63
N LEU A 303 -11.30 2.67 17.77
CA LEU A 303 -12.11 2.59 16.55
C LEU A 303 -13.63 2.75 16.78
N HIS A 304 -14.11 2.58 18.00
CA HIS A 304 -15.52 2.61 18.33
C HIS A 304 -15.91 3.78 19.27
N THR A 305 -14.98 4.62 19.64
CA THR A 305 -15.27 5.72 20.62
C THR A 305 -15.76 7.00 19.95
N GLY A 306 -15.62 7.11 18.62
CA GLY A 306 -15.93 8.34 17.90
C GLY A 306 -14.91 9.46 18.10
N GLU A 307 -13.77 9.17 18.75
CA GLU A 307 -12.71 10.15 18.97
C GLU A 307 -11.55 9.94 17.98
N PRO A 308 -10.86 11.03 17.56
CA PRO A 308 -9.75 10.92 16.64
C PRO A 308 -8.59 10.15 17.25
N VAL A 309 -7.91 9.33 16.44
CA VAL A 309 -6.69 8.58 16.79
C VAL A 309 -5.44 9.23 16.18
N VAL A 310 -5.65 10.08 15.18
CA VAL A 310 -4.63 10.92 14.55
C VAL A 310 -5.03 12.36 14.70
N ARG A 311 -4.08 13.19 15.05
CA ARG A 311 -4.21 14.65 14.98
C ARG A 311 -3.53 15.14 13.71
N LEU A 312 -4.24 15.96 12.95
CA LEU A 312 -3.67 16.72 11.85
C LEU A 312 -3.35 18.14 12.35
N ASP A 313 -2.19 18.64 11.97
CA ASP A 313 -1.78 20.02 12.27
C ASP A 313 -1.65 20.79 10.95
N ASP A 314 -2.70 21.54 10.63
CA ASP A 314 -2.77 22.41 9.46
C ASP A 314 -2.01 23.73 9.65
N GLU A 315 -1.55 24.03 10.87
CA GLU A 315 -0.85 25.27 11.21
C GLU A 315 0.65 25.08 11.47
N ALA A 316 1.11 23.81 11.51
CA ALA A 316 2.53 23.48 11.69
C ALA A 316 3.40 24.22 10.66
N GLN A 317 4.47 24.86 11.16
CA GLN A 317 5.39 25.61 10.31
C GLN A 317 6.78 24.99 10.33
N HIS A 318 7.31 24.69 9.14
CA HIS A 318 8.62 24.09 8.97
C HIS A 318 9.41 24.82 7.89
N ASP A 319 10.74 24.76 8.01
CA ASP A 319 11.61 25.18 6.93
C ASP A 319 11.45 24.20 5.75
N PHE A 320 11.17 24.77 4.59
CA PHE A 320 11.12 24.04 3.31
C PHE A 320 12.27 24.54 2.42
N GLU A 321 13.05 23.57 1.90
CA GLU A 321 14.08 23.86 0.92
C GLU A 321 13.97 22.92 -0.28
N LEU A 322 13.91 23.48 -1.48
CA LEU A 322 13.97 22.75 -2.75
C LEU A 322 15.30 23.03 -3.44
N LYS A 323 16.14 21.99 -3.57
CA LYS A 323 17.50 22.04 -4.12
C LYS A 323 17.52 21.56 -5.56
N LEU A 324 16.93 22.30 -6.48
CA LEU A 324 17.05 21.98 -7.89
C LEU A 324 18.19 22.81 -8.52
N PRO A 325 19.16 22.17 -9.21
CA PRO A 325 20.24 22.88 -9.91
C PRO A 325 19.68 23.89 -10.92
N ALA A 326 20.35 25.01 -11.09
CA ALA A 326 19.98 26.06 -12.03
C ALA A 326 18.63 26.76 -11.75
N LEU A 327 18.15 26.77 -10.52
CA LEU A 327 17.11 27.69 -10.10
C LEU A 327 17.74 29.09 -9.95
N GLY A 328 17.40 30.02 -10.84
CA GLY A 328 17.65 31.43 -10.64
C GLY A 328 16.79 32.02 -9.52
N LYS A 329 16.55 33.34 -9.56
CA LYS A 329 15.61 33.98 -8.64
C LYS A 329 14.22 33.41 -8.82
N ARG A 330 13.56 33.04 -7.70
CA ARG A 330 12.21 32.50 -7.68
C ARG A 330 11.32 33.30 -6.74
N TRP A 331 10.08 33.45 -7.13
CA TRP A 331 9.04 34.09 -6.36
C TRP A 331 8.11 33.00 -5.81
N ILE A 332 7.82 33.04 -4.51
CA ILE A 332 6.98 32.05 -3.84
C ILE A 332 5.68 32.72 -3.44
N TYR A 333 4.58 32.12 -3.83
CA TYR A 333 3.22 32.54 -3.50
C TYR A 333 2.51 31.43 -2.76
N ARG A 334 1.69 31.75 -1.77
CA ARG A 334 0.79 30.81 -1.08
C ARG A 334 -0.63 31.06 -1.54
N ARG A 335 -1.41 30.01 -1.66
CA ARG A 335 -2.84 30.10 -1.95
C ARG A 335 -3.63 30.45 -0.71
N GLU A 336 -4.42 31.54 -0.78
CA GLU A 336 -5.37 31.96 0.25
C GLU A 336 -6.76 32.12 -0.40
N GLY A 337 -7.59 31.08 -0.25
CA GLY A 337 -8.84 30.99 -0.99
C GLY A 337 -8.58 30.98 -2.50
N PRO A 338 -9.20 31.89 -3.29
CA PRO A 338 -8.95 31.97 -4.73
C PRO A 338 -7.69 32.74 -5.12
N ARG A 339 -6.93 33.28 -4.17
CA ARG A 339 -5.83 34.22 -4.44
C ARG A 339 -4.46 33.60 -4.15
N TRP A 340 -3.47 34.02 -4.95
CA TRP A 340 -2.06 33.75 -4.67
C TRP A 340 -1.43 34.97 -3.98
N VAL A 341 -0.99 34.81 -2.74
CA VAL A 341 -0.40 35.85 -1.91
C VAL A 341 1.12 35.66 -1.87
N PRO A 342 1.92 36.70 -2.12
CA PRO A 342 3.37 36.58 -2.08
C PRO A 342 3.86 36.25 -0.68
N VAL A 343 4.70 35.22 -0.57
CA VAL A 343 5.35 34.82 0.70
C VAL A 343 6.74 35.43 0.76
N THR A 344 7.57 35.15 -0.25
CA THR A 344 8.97 35.62 -0.30
C THR A 344 9.54 35.47 -1.73
N ALA A 345 10.79 35.86 -1.90
CA ALA A 345 11.60 35.51 -3.06
C ALA A 345 12.90 34.86 -2.57
N SER A 346 13.40 33.89 -3.31
CA SER A 346 14.62 33.16 -3.02
C SER A 346 15.53 33.17 -4.23
N GLU A 347 16.84 33.18 -4.02
CA GLU A 347 17.87 33.08 -5.05
C GLU A 347 18.68 31.80 -4.85
N GLY A 348 18.89 31.06 -5.93
CA GLY A 348 19.48 29.71 -5.85
C GLY A 348 18.49 28.65 -5.41
N ALA A 349 18.69 28.00 -4.25
CA ALA A 349 17.72 27.07 -3.69
C ALA A 349 16.47 27.81 -3.22
N VAL A 350 15.30 27.22 -3.46
CA VAL A 350 14.02 27.75 -2.94
C VAL A 350 13.93 27.46 -1.45
N ARG A 351 13.91 28.51 -0.61
CA ARG A 351 13.84 28.37 0.86
C ARG A 351 12.79 29.31 1.44
N PHE A 352 11.92 28.77 2.28
CA PHE A 352 10.93 29.57 3.01
C PHE A 352 10.34 28.78 4.18
N ALA A 353 9.74 29.49 5.13
CA ALA A 353 8.95 28.89 6.18
C ALA A 353 7.58 28.49 5.60
N ALA A 354 7.31 27.20 5.53
CA ALA A 354 6.12 26.62 4.90
C ALA A 354 5.15 26.07 5.94
N GLN A 355 3.88 26.26 5.69
CA GLN A 355 2.76 25.62 6.38
C GLN A 355 2.01 24.71 5.42
N PRO A 356 1.20 23.75 5.86
CA PRO A 356 0.31 23.01 4.98
C PRO A 356 -0.50 23.91 4.07
N GLY A 357 -0.65 23.51 2.80
CA GLY A 357 -1.34 24.30 1.78
C GLY A 357 -0.71 24.19 0.41
N GLU A 358 -1.14 25.05 -0.49
CA GLU A 358 -0.68 25.10 -1.86
C GLU A 358 0.25 26.31 -2.09
N TYR A 359 1.32 26.11 -2.85
CA TYR A 359 2.28 27.13 -3.21
C TYR A 359 2.56 27.10 -4.71
N LEU A 360 2.80 28.30 -5.27
CA LEU A 360 3.30 28.47 -6.61
C LEU A 360 4.70 29.06 -6.55
N ILE A 361 5.65 28.45 -7.27
CA ILE A 361 7.06 28.83 -7.32
C ILE A 361 7.38 29.27 -8.75
N GLU A 362 7.50 30.57 -8.98
CA GLU A 362 7.62 31.19 -10.30
C GLU A 362 9.04 31.68 -10.59
N GLN A 363 9.42 31.68 -11.87
CA GLN A 363 10.69 32.29 -12.32
C GLN A 363 10.60 33.82 -12.41
N GLU A 364 9.47 34.30 -12.84
CA GLU A 364 9.19 35.73 -12.97
C GLU A 364 8.22 36.17 -11.89
N LYS A 365 8.34 37.42 -11.46
CA LYS A 365 7.37 37.98 -10.55
C LYS A 365 6.03 38.05 -11.28
N LEU A 366 5.03 37.32 -10.75
CA LEU A 366 3.67 37.45 -11.24
C LEU A 366 3.28 38.95 -11.25
N MET A 367 3.14 39.51 -12.40
CA MET A 367 2.39 40.76 -12.53
C MET A 367 0.94 40.37 -12.30
N ILE A 368 0.48 40.60 -11.08
CA ILE A 368 -0.88 40.25 -10.63
C ILE A 368 -1.83 41.11 -11.46
N ASP A 369 -2.22 40.61 -12.60
CA ASP A 369 -3.34 41.15 -13.36
C ASP A 369 -4.60 40.74 -12.58
N ARG A 370 -5.26 41.71 -11.94
CA ARG A 370 -6.46 41.50 -11.11
C ARG A 370 -7.55 40.67 -11.79
N LYS A 371 -7.49 40.56 -13.13
CA LYS A 371 -8.47 39.82 -13.93
C LYS A 371 -8.32 38.30 -13.90
N LEU A 372 -7.10 37.76 -13.76
CA LEU A 372 -6.85 36.30 -13.62
C LEU A 372 -7.18 35.71 -12.26
N LEU A 373 -7.41 36.59 -11.26
CA LEU A 373 -7.74 36.18 -9.89
C LEU A 373 -9.25 35.91 -9.70
N GLU A 374 -10.09 36.34 -10.65
CA GLU A 374 -11.56 36.18 -10.57
C GLU A 374 -12.08 35.01 -11.41
N GLU A 375 -11.33 34.59 -12.42
CA GLU A 375 -11.64 33.43 -13.23
C GLU A 375 -10.90 32.23 -12.63
N GLY A 376 -11.57 31.51 -11.75
CA GLY A 376 -11.06 30.23 -11.22
C GLY A 376 -10.68 29.31 -12.39
N TRP A 377 -9.51 28.69 -12.32
CA TRP A 377 -9.11 27.61 -13.19
C TRP A 377 -10.16 26.50 -13.05
N GLY A 378 -11.12 26.50 -13.96
CA GLY A 378 -12.06 25.41 -14.13
C GLY A 378 -11.33 24.24 -14.79
N HIS A 379 -11.31 23.14 -14.06
CA HIS A 379 -10.95 21.75 -14.38
C HIS A 379 -9.48 21.38 -14.38
#